data_9208e1189f8f88e712a0665ffe45455d
#
_entry.id   9208e1189f8f88e712a0665ffe45455d
#
_cell.length_a   1.000
_cell.length_b   1.000
_cell.length_c   1.000
_cell.angle_alpha   90.00
_cell.angle_beta   90.00
_cell.angle_gamma   90.00
#
_symmetry.space_group_name_H-M   'P 1'
#
loop_
_entity.id
_entity.type
_entity.pdbx_description
1 polymer ?
#
loop_
_entity_poly.entity_id
_entity_poly.type
_entity_poly.pdbx_seq_one_letter_code
_entity_poly.pdbx_strand_id
1 'polypeptide(L)'
;NTNGYFIDWQALDRMKAIGCVPLMKISFDGLGYHDWMRAHQGAEETALRAIRLCVENGFPVKVQTNMNRRNRDSMLKTAERLDAMGVAEMRIIRTTEAPRWVQNAGDACLTFEEYYDEALLLWEKYAQGEHTMDLTIWQFGTLYPRSGFYTLTAVNSCAGEYRSSAPVCKGNRGMVAVAANGNVFPCHQMSGYYEQHGDILGNAKR
;
A
#
# COMPACT_ATOMS: atom_id res chain seq x y z
N ASN A 1 0.45 -7.55 6.51
CA ASN A 1 -0.30 -6.28 6.38
C ASN A 1 -1.04 -5.97 7.66
N THR A 2 -1.02 -4.69 8.08
CA THR A 2 -1.68 -4.23 9.29
C THR A 2 -2.02 -2.74 9.18
N ASN A 3 -2.99 -2.28 9.98
CA ASN A 3 -3.24 -0.86 10.21
C ASN A 3 -2.40 -0.29 11.37
N GLY A 4 -1.59 -1.13 12.01
CA GLY A 4 -0.71 -0.72 13.12
C GLY A 4 -1.37 -0.63 14.50
N TYR A 5 -2.69 -0.75 14.59
CA TYR A 5 -3.45 -0.46 15.81
C TYR A 5 -2.99 -1.26 17.04
N PHE A 6 -2.73 -2.56 16.85
CA PHE A 6 -2.30 -3.48 17.91
C PHE A 6 -0.79 -3.70 17.98
N ILE A 7 0.00 -2.93 17.24
CA ILE A 7 1.45 -3.02 17.34
C ILE A 7 1.90 -2.29 18.60
N ASP A 8 2.45 -3.04 19.54
CA ASP A 8 3.13 -2.58 20.74
C ASP A 8 4.50 -3.27 20.91
N TRP A 9 5.29 -2.82 21.86
CA TRP A 9 6.62 -3.36 22.11
C TRP A 9 6.56 -4.83 22.57
N GLN A 10 5.52 -5.23 23.30
CA GLN A 10 5.34 -6.62 23.76
C GLN A 10 5.07 -7.57 22.57
N ALA A 11 4.30 -7.13 21.59
CA ALA A 11 4.06 -7.90 20.37
C ALA A 11 5.35 -8.09 19.57
N LEU A 12 6.15 -7.03 19.43
CA LEU A 12 7.44 -7.09 18.73
C LEU A 12 8.45 -7.97 19.47
N ASP A 13 8.54 -7.87 20.80
CA ASP A 13 9.40 -8.71 21.61
C ASP A 13 9.02 -10.19 21.51
N ARG A 14 7.73 -10.51 21.57
CA ARG A 14 7.26 -11.90 21.37
C ARG A 14 7.65 -12.45 19.99
N MET A 15 7.55 -11.63 18.94
CA MET A 15 7.99 -12.02 17.59
C MET A 15 9.51 -12.30 17.58
N LYS A 16 10.31 -11.42 18.16
CA LYS A 16 11.77 -11.62 18.26
C LYS A 16 12.14 -12.86 19.06
N ALA A 17 11.46 -13.10 20.16
CA ALA A 17 11.72 -14.25 21.04
C ALA A 17 11.57 -15.60 20.33
N ILE A 18 10.72 -15.68 19.30
CA ILE A 18 10.54 -16.88 18.47
C ILE A 18 11.34 -16.81 17.15
N GLY A 19 12.28 -15.85 17.02
CA GLY A 19 13.08 -15.67 15.81
C GLY A 19 12.33 -15.11 14.60
N CYS A 20 11.15 -14.54 14.78
CA CYS A 20 10.31 -14.03 13.70
C CYS A 20 10.44 -12.50 13.59
N VAL A 21 11.19 -12.02 12.59
CA VAL A 21 11.32 -10.59 12.25
C VAL A 21 10.78 -10.36 10.84
N PRO A 22 9.45 -10.35 10.67
CA PRO A 22 8.85 -10.21 9.34
C PRO A 22 8.97 -8.78 8.83
N LEU A 23 8.89 -8.62 7.51
CA LEU A 23 8.65 -7.34 6.88
C LEU A 23 7.26 -6.83 7.28
N MET A 24 7.22 -5.71 7.99
CA MET A 24 5.98 -5.09 8.44
C MET A 24 5.41 -4.19 7.34
N LYS A 25 4.25 -4.57 6.79
CA LYS A 25 3.56 -3.74 5.81
C LYS A 25 2.41 -3.00 6.48
N ILE A 26 2.60 -1.70 6.71
CA ILE A 26 1.66 -0.85 7.44
C ILE A 26 0.92 0.07 6.46
N SER A 27 -0.39 0.17 6.63
CA SER A 27 -1.21 1.09 5.83
C SER A 27 -1.13 2.50 6.41
N PHE A 28 -0.80 3.48 5.54
CA PHE A 28 -0.81 4.90 5.91
C PHE A 28 -1.10 5.75 4.67
N ASP A 29 -2.17 6.53 4.68
CA ASP A 29 -2.71 7.17 3.47
C ASP A 29 -2.36 8.67 3.35
N GLY A 30 -1.34 9.11 4.07
CA GLY A 30 -0.80 10.48 3.97
C GLY A 30 -1.10 11.36 5.17
N LEU A 31 -0.18 12.28 5.41
CA LEU A 31 -0.23 13.23 6.52
C LEU A 31 -1.45 14.16 6.39
N GLY A 32 -2.25 14.23 7.45
CA GLY A 32 -3.46 15.03 7.53
C GLY A 32 -4.69 14.39 6.86
N TYR A 33 -4.54 13.21 6.26
CA TYR A 33 -5.63 12.55 5.53
C TYR A 33 -5.93 11.13 6.01
N HIS A 34 -5.05 10.54 6.80
CA HIS A 34 -5.22 9.14 7.20
C HIS A 34 -6.45 8.91 8.06
N ASP A 35 -6.76 9.80 9.01
CA ASP A 35 -7.96 9.73 9.83
C ASP A 35 -9.24 9.77 8.97
N TRP A 36 -9.28 10.67 7.98
CA TRP A 36 -10.38 10.72 7.04
C TRP A 36 -10.51 9.44 6.21
N MET A 37 -9.39 8.94 5.67
CA MET A 37 -9.36 7.70 4.88
C MET A 37 -9.83 6.48 5.66
N ARG A 38 -9.57 6.45 6.96
CA ARG A 38 -9.94 5.36 7.86
C ARG A 38 -11.28 5.58 8.58
N ALA A 39 -11.90 6.75 8.38
CA ALA A 39 -13.08 7.19 9.11
C ALA A 39 -12.91 7.00 10.65
N HIS A 40 -11.69 7.24 11.14
CA HIS A 40 -11.32 7.03 12.55
C HIS A 40 -10.32 8.09 13.00
N GLN A 41 -10.73 8.91 13.97
CA GLN A 41 -9.86 9.93 14.57
C GLN A 41 -8.73 9.26 15.36
N GLY A 42 -7.48 9.76 15.17
CA GLY A 42 -6.29 9.22 15.79
C GLY A 42 -5.68 8.00 15.06
N ALA A 43 -6.24 7.60 13.92
CA ALA A 43 -5.66 6.54 13.08
C ALA A 43 -4.27 6.92 12.57
N GLU A 44 -4.07 8.20 12.21
CA GLU A 44 -2.80 8.74 11.74
C GLU A 44 -1.71 8.62 12.81
N GLU A 45 -1.98 9.10 14.01
CA GLU A 45 -1.04 9.02 15.14
C GLU A 45 -0.71 7.56 15.46
N THR A 46 -1.71 6.70 15.48
CA THR A 46 -1.55 5.26 15.75
C THR A 46 -0.68 4.58 14.69
N ALA A 47 -0.88 4.87 13.40
CA ALA A 47 -0.08 4.30 12.33
C ALA A 47 1.37 4.80 12.38
N LEU A 48 1.59 6.10 12.58
CA LEU A 48 2.94 6.69 12.71
C LEU A 48 3.68 6.15 13.93
N ARG A 49 2.99 5.98 15.07
CA ARG A 49 3.54 5.33 16.27
C ARG A 49 3.98 3.89 15.97
N ALA A 50 3.14 3.11 15.30
CA ALA A 50 3.43 1.73 14.95
C ALA A 50 4.63 1.62 13.98
N ILE A 51 4.71 2.49 12.97
CA ILE A 51 5.84 2.59 12.04
C ILE A 51 7.14 2.84 12.82
N ARG A 52 7.16 3.88 13.65
CA ARG A 52 8.32 4.24 14.47
C ARG A 52 8.75 3.06 15.35
N LEU A 53 7.81 2.47 16.08
CA LEU A 53 8.09 1.37 16.98
C LEU A 53 8.69 0.17 16.24
N CYS A 54 8.19 -0.19 15.06
CA CYS A 54 8.76 -1.26 14.25
C CYS A 54 10.20 -0.94 13.81
N VAL A 55 10.45 0.25 13.28
CA VAL A 55 11.78 0.65 12.81
C VAL A 55 12.79 0.67 13.96
N GLU A 56 12.46 1.31 15.09
CA GLU A 56 13.31 1.37 16.30
C GLU A 56 13.63 0.00 16.86
N ASN A 57 12.75 -0.98 16.63
CA ASN A 57 12.97 -2.36 17.06
C ASN A 57 13.60 -3.27 15.99
N GLY A 58 14.08 -2.71 14.87
CA GLY A 58 14.78 -3.45 13.82
C GLY A 58 13.89 -4.29 12.92
N PHE A 59 12.58 -4.04 12.89
CA PHE A 59 11.68 -4.63 11.91
C PHE A 59 11.71 -3.81 10.62
N PRO A 60 11.97 -4.41 9.45
CA PRO A 60 11.86 -3.70 8.18
C PRO A 60 10.41 -3.28 7.94
N VAL A 61 10.20 -2.02 7.57
CA VAL A 61 8.86 -1.46 7.36
C VAL A 61 8.68 -1.05 5.92
N LYS A 62 7.55 -1.46 5.33
CA LYS A 62 7.00 -0.90 4.11
C LYS A 62 5.67 -0.23 4.41
N VAL A 63 5.45 0.93 3.83
CA VAL A 63 4.18 1.64 3.96
C VAL A 63 3.39 1.51 2.66
N GLN A 64 2.11 1.19 2.78
CA GLN A 64 1.19 1.18 1.65
C GLN A 64 0.21 2.34 1.77
N THR A 65 0.16 3.16 0.74
CA THR A 65 -0.62 4.39 0.65
C THR A 65 -1.60 4.31 -0.50
N ASN A 66 -2.86 4.64 -0.27
CA ASN A 66 -3.84 4.81 -1.34
C ASN A 66 -3.95 6.30 -1.69
N MET A 67 -3.54 6.64 -2.91
CA MET A 67 -3.60 8.01 -3.44
C MET A 67 -4.95 8.29 -4.10
N ASN A 68 -5.50 9.46 -3.82
CA ASN A 68 -6.74 9.98 -4.39
C ASN A 68 -6.67 11.51 -4.51
N ARG A 69 -7.72 12.16 -5.07
CA ARG A 69 -7.75 13.61 -5.29
C ARG A 69 -7.57 14.44 -4.03
N ARG A 70 -7.98 13.93 -2.86
CA ARG A 70 -7.89 14.72 -1.63
C ARG A 70 -6.50 14.71 -1.01
N ASN A 71 -5.80 13.56 -1.07
CA ASN A 71 -4.52 13.40 -0.38
C ASN A 71 -3.28 13.53 -1.29
N ARG A 72 -3.44 13.63 -2.62
CA ARG A 72 -2.33 13.68 -3.59
C ARG A 72 -1.28 14.75 -3.25
N ASP A 73 -1.73 15.94 -2.84
CA ASP A 73 -0.83 17.05 -2.51
C ASP A 73 0.02 16.81 -1.26
N SER A 74 -0.33 15.83 -0.42
CA SER A 74 0.42 15.46 0.77
C SER A 74 1.48 14.38 0.51
N MET A 75 1.54 13.79 -0.69
CA MET A 75 2.36 12.59 -0.95
C MET A 75 3.86 12.84 -0.81
N LEU A 76 4.39 13.97 -1.31
CA LEU A 76 5.79 14.31 -1.16
C LEU A 76 6.16 14.45 0.31
N LYS A 77 5.45 15.29 1.05
CA LYS A 77 5.67 15.50 2.48
C LYS A 77 5.53 14.20 3.29
N THR A 78 4.61 13.33 2.87
CA THR A 78 4.44 12.01 3.48
C THR A 78 5.64 11.12 3.21
N ALA A 79 6.14 11.09 1.97
CA ALA A 79 7.32 10.31 1.61
C ALA A 79 8.56 10.78 2.38
N GLU A 80 8.82 12.08 2.41
CA GLU A 80 9.92 12.68 3.18
C GLU A 80 9.83 12.34 4.68
N ARG A 81 8.62 12.40 5.24
CA ARG A 81 8.40 12.03 6.65
C ARG A 81 8.69 10.57 6.93
N LEU A 82 8.26 9.66 6.05
CA LEU A 82 8.47 8.23 6.18
C LEU A 82 9.94 7.85 5.99
N ASP A 83 10.62 8.49 5.03
CA ASP A 83 12.06 8.35 4.82
C ASP A 83 12.85 8.75 6.07
N ALA A 84 12.56 9.92 6.63
CA ALA A 84 13.16 10.38 7.89
C ALA A 84 12.88 9.47 9.10
N MET A 85 11.85 8.65 9.03
CA MET A 85 11.55 7.63 10.05
C MET A 85 12.26 6.29 9.80
N GLY A 86 12.99 6.12 8.70
CA GLY A 86 13.71 4.89 8.35
C GLY A 86 12.83 3.81 7.71
N VAL A 87 11.72 4.18 7.10
CA VAL A 87 10.89 3.27 6.30
C VAL A 87 11.66 2.83 5.06
N ALA A 88 11.63 1.54 4.74
CA ALA A 88 12.39 0.99 3.61
C ALA A 88 11.72 1.25 2.25
N GLU A 89 10.40 1.26 2.20
CA GLU A 89 9.65 1.48 0.95
C GLU A 89 8.30 2.15 1.25
N MET A 90 7.96 3.19 0.50
CA MET A 90 6.59 3.69 0.38
C MET A 90 6.01 3.21 -0.95
N ARG A 91 4.90 2.49 -0.87
CA ARG A 91 4.18 2.01 -2.05
C ARG A 91 2.87 2.75 -2.21
N ILE A 92 2.73 3.44 -3.32
CA ILE A 92 1.54 4.21 -3.65
C ILE A 92 0.67 3.41 -4.62
N ILE A 93 -0.62 3.32 -4.31
CA ILE A 93 -1.64 2.64 -5.09
C ILE A 93 -2.74 3.64 -5.40
N ARG A 94 -3.28 3.63 -6.61
CA ARG A 94 -4.49 4.38 -6.93
C ARG A 94 -5.66 3.88 -6.09
N THR A 95 -6.39 4.77 -5.45
CA THR A 95 -7.65 4.40 -4.79
C THR A 95 -8.65 3.93 -5.84
N THR A 96 -9.25 2.77 -5.63
CA THR A 96 -10.21 2.17 -6.55
C THR A 96 -11.65 2.48 -6.15
N GLU A 97 -12.55 2.47 -7.14
CA GLU A 97 -13.97 2.71 -7.00
C GLU A 97 -14.70 1.52 -6.35
N ALA A 98 -14.32 1.18 -5.10
CA ALA A 98 -15.04 0.16 -4.34
C ALA A 98 -16.41 0.71 -3.88
N PRO A 99 -17.46 -0.11 -3.79
CA PRO A 99 -18.84 0.36 -3.51
C PRO A 99 -18.94 1.24 -2.27
N ARG A 100 -18.33 0.84 -1.16
CA ARG A 100 -18.33 1.64 0.08
C ARG A 100 -17.55 2.94 -0.07
N TRP A 101 -16.49 2.94 -0.88
CA TRP A 101 -15.71 4.14 -1.14
C TRP A 101 -16.52 5.16 -1.92
N VAL A 102 -17.15 4.74 -3.01
CA VAL A 102 -18.00 5.63 -3.84
C VAL A 102 -19.12 6.25 -3.04
N GLN A 103 -19.76 5.48 -2.14
CA GLN A 103 -20.82 5.97 -1.26
C GLN A 103 -20.36 7.06 -0.28
N ASN A 104 -19.11 6.99 0.22
CA ASN A 104 -18.62 7.86 1.29
C ASN A 104 -17.66 8.97 0.82
N ALA A 105 -17.00 8.78 -0.28
CA ALA A 105 -15.95 9.68 -0.78
C ALA A 105 -16.26 10.33 -2.13
N GLY A 106 -17.40 9.99 -2.75
CA GLY A 106 -17.85 10.57 -4.00
C GLY A 106 -16.82 10.38 -5.13
N ASP A 107 -16.43 11.47 -5.76
CA ASP A 107 -15.50 11.53 -6.91
C ASP A 107 -14.01 11.61 -6.51
N ALA A 108 -13.66 11.23 -5.29
CA ALA A 108 -12.27 11.33 -4.81
C ALA A 108 -11.28 10.41 -5.54
N CYS A 109 -11.73 9.40 -6.28
CA CYS A 109 -10.83 8.56 -7.08
C CYS A 109 -10.22 9.33 -8.24
N LEU A 110 -8.90 9.20 -8.42
CA LEU A 110 -8.20 9.67 -9.61
C LEU A 110 -8.52 8.75 -10.80
N THR A 111 -8.56 9.28 -12.00
CA THR A 111 -8.46 8.46 -13.22
C THR A 111 -7.07 7.82 -13.27
N PHE A 112 -6.83 6.89 -14.20
CA PHE A 112 -5.47 6.33 -14.37
C PHE A 112 -4.51 7.39 -14.89
N GLU A 113 -4.94 8.25 -15.80
CA GLU A 113 -4.15 9.35 -16.34
C GLU A 113 -3.74 10.33 -15.23
N GLU A 114 -4.69 10.87 -14.47
CA GLU A 114 -4.42 11.73 -13.33
C GLU A 114 -3.47 11.06 -12.30
N TYR A 115 -3.65 9.78 -12.06
CA TYR A 115 -2.81 9.05 -11.12
C TYR A 115 -1.36 8.96 -11.59
N TYR A 116 -1.12 8.67 -12.87
CA TYR A 116 0.23 8.58 -13.41
C TYR A 116 0.90 9.94 -13.53
N ASP A 117 0.16 10.99 -13.89
CA ASP A 117 0.68 12.36 -13.90
C ASP A 117 1.15 12.80 -12.52
N GLU A 118 0.32 12.58 -11.49
CA GLU A 118 0.68 12.87 -10.09
C GLU A 118 1.86 12.00 -9.61
N ALA A 119 1.93 10.75 -10.04
CA ALA A 119 3.00 9.84 -9.69
C ALA A 119 4.35 10.25 -10.30
N LEU A 120 4.35 10.66 -11.57
CA LEU A 120 5.55 11.15 -12.26
C LEU A 120 6.03 12.47 -11.64
N LEU A 121 5.12 13.40 -11.35
CA LEU A 121 5.44 14.65 -10.67
C LEU A 121 6.01 14.40 -9.26
N LEU A 122 5.46 13.42 -8.54
CA LEU A 122 5.97 13.03 -7.23
C LEU A 122 7.40 12.47 -7.34
N TRP A 123 7.68 11.59 -8.30
CA TRP A 123 9.03 11.06 -8.51
C TRP A 123 10.03 12.16 -8.88
N GLU A 124 9.64 13.09 -9.76
CA GLU A 124 10.48 14.23 -10.12
C GLU A 124 10.85 15.07 -8.89
N LYS A 125 9.88 15.42 -8.06
CA LYS A 125 10.11 16.19 -6.83
C LYS A 125 10.93 15.41 -5.80
N TYR A 126 10.61 14.13 -5.60
CA TYR A 126 11.34 13.28 -4.65
C TYR A 126 12.80 13.09 -5.06
N ALA A 127 13.09 12.97 -6.36
CA ALA A 127 14.45 12.82 -6.87
C ALA A 127 15.31 14.09 -6.74
N GLN A 128 14.73 15.24 -6.40
CA GLN A 128 15.48 16.48 -6.13
C GLN A 128 16.11 16.51 -4.73
N GLY A 129 15.62 15.66 -3.81
CA GLY A 129 16.15 15.53 -2.45
C GLY A 129 17.14 14.39 -2.30
N GLU A 130 17.74 14.29 -1.12
CA GLU A 130 18.56 13.14 -0.73
C GLU A 130 17.71 12.20 0.14
N HIS A 131 17.45 11.02 -0.34
CA HIS A 131 16.58 10.04 0.29
C HIS A 131 17.23 8.66 0.35
N THR A 132 16.69 7.81 1.23
CA THR A 132 17.11 6.41 1.39
C THR A 132 15.97 5.44 1.12
N MET A 133 14.73 5.89 1.24
CA MET A 133 13.53 5.08 1.07
C MET A 133 13.18 4.86 -0.40
N ASP A 134 12.90 3.62 -0.78
CA ASP A 134 12.36 3.29 -2.10
C ASP A 134 10.95 3.87 -2.28
N LEU A 135 10.67 4.48 -3.43
CA LEU A 135 9.34 5.02 -3.76
C LEU A 135 8.72 4.25 -4.93
N THR A 136 7.76 3.39 -4.62
CA THR A 136 7.08 2.52 -5.58
C THR A 136 5.72 3.10 -5.97
N ILE A 137 5.50 3.27 -7.28
CA ILE A 137 4.18 3.50 -7.86
C ILE A 137 3.67 2.16 -8.37
N TRP A 138 2.58 1.67 -7.76
CA TRP A 138 2.05 0.34 -8.04
C TRP A 138 1.66 0.18 -9.52
N GLN A 139 2.05 -0.94 -10.11
CA GLN A 139 1.88 -1.27 -11.51
C GLN A 139 2.62 -0.37 -12.51
N PHE A 140 3.51 0.51 -12.03
CA PHE A 140 4.28 1.39 -12.89
C PHE A 140 5.79 1.21 -12.71
N GLY A 141 6.32 1.42 -11.50
CA GLY A 141 7.73 1.24 -11.24
C GLY A 141 8.17 1.60 -9.83
N THR A 142 9.46 1.47 -9.58
CA THR A 142 10.09 1.86 -8.31
C THR A 142 11.27 2.78 -8.59
N LEU A 143 11.30 3.90 -7.90
CA LEU A 143 12.44 4.81 -7.83
C LEU A 143 13.31 4.39 -6.64
N TYR A 144 14.54 4.00 -6.93
CA TYR A 144 15.53 3.58 -5.95
C TYR A 144 16.56 4.67 -5.71
N PRO A 145 16.66 5.22 -4.50
CA PRO A 145 17.77 6.07 -4.13
C PRO A 145 19.09 5.27 -4.15
N ARG A 146 20.15 5.90 -4.65
CA ARG A 146 21.52 5.36 -4.63
C ARG A 146 22.46 6.51 -4.26
N SER A 147 23.68 6.21 -3.85
CA SER A 147 24.65 7.23 -3.49
C SER A 147 24.87 8.19 -4.66
N GLY A 148 24.28 9.37 -4.59
CA GLY A 148 24.42 10.45 -5.57
C GLY A 148 23.56 10.35 -6.84
N PHE A 149 22.68 9.35 -6.97
CA PHE A 149 21.74 9.22 -8.09
C PHE A 149 20.54 8.36 -7.77
N TYR A 150 19.52 8.41 -8.62
CA TYR A 150 18.33 7.56 -8.53
C TYR A 150 18.31 6.56 -9.69
N THR A 151 17.85 5.34 -9.41
CA THR A 151 17.62 4.32 -10.43
C THR A 151 16.12 4.06 -10.52
N LEU A 152 15.57 4.07 -11.73
CA LEU A 152 14.19 3.73 -11.99
C LEU A 152 14.09 2.33 -12.59
N THR A 153 13.28 1.47 -12.00
CA THR A 153 12.95 0.16 -12.55
C THR A 153 11.45 0.06 -12.79
N ALA A 154 11.04 -0.05 -14.04
CA ALA A 154 9.63 -0.27 -14.38
C ALA A 154 9.20 -1.68 -13.95
N VAL A 155 7.99 -1.79 -13.39
CA VAL A 155 7.46 -3.06 -12.85
C VAL A 155 7.34 -4.15 -13.92
N ASN A 156 7.13 -3.77 -15.17
CA ASN A 156 6.99 -4.67 -16.31
C ASN A 156 8.07 -4.42 -17.37
N SER A 157 9.23 -3.89 -17.00
CA SER A 157 10.38 -3.86 -17.92
C SER A 157 10.87 -5.28 -18.13
N CYS A 158 10.07 -6.07 -18.84
CA CYS A 158 10.56 -7.24 -19.51
C CYS A 158 11.53 -6.74 -20.56
N ALA A 159 12.83 -6.77 -20.27
CA ALA A 159 13.83 -6.71 -21.29
C ALA A 159 13.58 -7.90 -22.22
N GLY A 160 12.92 -7.66 -23.35
CA GLY A 160 12.58 -8.64 -24.35
C GLY A 160 11.29 -9.42 -24.05
N GLU A 161 10.32 -9.29 -24.92
CA GLU A 161 9.08 -10.04 -25.06
C GLU A 161 7.98 -9.78 -23.99
N TYR A 162 7.13 -8.82 -24.30
CA TYR A 162 5.78 -8.75 -23.74
C TYR A 162 5.03 -10.02 -24.17
N ARG A 163 4.93 -10.98 -23.26
CA ARG A 163 4.05 -12.14 -23.45
C ARG A 163 2.63 -11.70 -23.09
N SER A 164 1.84 -11.34 -24.09
CA SER A 164 0.43 -10.97 -23.96
C SER A 164 -0.44 -12.06 -23.29
N SER A 165 0.07 -13.29 -23.18
CA SER A 165 -0.60 -14.42 -22.54
C SER A 165 -0.31 -14.55 -21.03
N ALA A 166 0.60 -13.75 -20.46
CA ALA A 166 0.85 -13.80 -19.02
C ALA A 166 -0.24 -13.02 -18.28
N PRO A 167 -0.95 -13.63 -17.33
CA PRO A 167 -1.98 -12.91 -16.57
C PRO A 167 -1.34 -11.83 -15.72
N VAL A 168 -1.82 -10.60 -15.88
CA VAL A 168 -1.40 -9.43 -15.13
C VAL A 168 -1.74 -9.56 -13.63
N CYS A 169 -2.76 -10.33 -13.31
CA CYS A 169 -3.25 -10.54 -11.96
C CYS A 169 -3.04 -11.98 -11.49
N LYS A 170 -2.55 -12.15 -10.26
CA LYS A 170 -2.40 -13.47 -9.59
C LYS A 170 -3.70 -13.98 -8.96
N GLY A 171 -4.81 -13.25 -9.07
CA GLY A 171 -6.12 -13.73 -8.66
C GLY A 171 -6.44 -15.06 -9.34
N ASN A 172 -6.94 -16.03 -8.58
CA ASN A 172 -7.22 -17.39 -9.03
C ASN A 172 -5.99 -18.24 -9.47
N ARG A 173 -4.76 -17.75 -9.25
CA ARG A 173 -3.52 -18.48 -9.52
C ARG A 173 -2.52 -18.37 -8.37
N GLY A 174 -2.82 -19.06 -7.24
CA GLY A 174 -1.93 -19.07 -6.07
C GLY A 174 -2.25 -17.99 -5.04
N MET A 175 -3.41 -17.33 -5.14
CA MET A 175 -3.94 -16.44 -4.11
C MET A 175 -5.37 -16.87 -3.78
N VAL A 176 -5.65 -16.99 -2.49
CA VAL A 176 -6.99 -17.24 -1.96
C VAL A 176 -7.21 -16.28 -0.81
N ALA A 177 -8.37 -15.65 -0.76
CA ALA A 177 -8.80 -14.83 0.37
C ALA A 177 -9.92 -15.53 1.10
N VAL A 178 -9.79 -15.63 2.43
CA VAL A 178 -10.84 -16.19 3.31
C VAL A 178 -11.38 -15.03 4.14
N ALA A 179 -12.67 -14.77 4.02
CA ALA A 179 -13.35 -13.76 4.79
C ALA A 179 -13.65 -14.25 6.23
N ALA A 180 -13.97 -13.31 7.12
CA ALA A 180 -14.26 -13.61 8.52
C ALA A 180 -15.46 -14.57 8.72
N ASN A 181 -16.38 -14.61 7.75
CA ASN A 181 -17.53 -15.54 7.72
C ASN A 181 -17.20 -16.92 7.10
N GLY A 182 -15.91 -17.18 6.75
CA GLY A 182 -15.45 -18.40 6.14
C GLY A 182 -15.62 -18.49 4.61
N ASN A 183 -16.18 -17.47 3.96
CA ASN A 183 -16.27 -17.44 2.50
C ASN A 183 -14.90 -17.34 1.85
N VAL A 184 -14.70 -18.06 0.76
CA VAL A 184 -13.44 -18.12 0.02
C VAL A 184 -13.59 -17.42 -1.32
N PHE A 185 -12.61 -16.54 -1.64
CA PHE A 185 -12.59 -15.73 -2.86
C PHE A 185 -11.25 -15.88 -3.58
N PRO A 186 -11.21 -15.70 -4.91
CA PRO A 186 -9.95 -15.68 -5.66
C PRO A 186 -9.03 -14.53 -5.27
N CYS A 187 -9.59 -13.44 -4.73
CA CYS A 187 -8.87 -12.25 -4.30
C CYS A 187 -9.69 -11.49 -3.26
N HIS A 188 -9.03 -10.88 -2.28
CA HIS A 188 -9.69 -10.09 -1.24
C HIS A 188 -10.47 -8.86 -1.78
N GLN A 189 -10.07 -8.32 -2.93
CA GLN A 189 -10.80 -7.22 -3.57
C GLN A 189 -12.16 -7.65 -4.14
N MET A 190 -12.34 -8.94 -4.37
CA MET A 190 -13.59 -9.47 -4.93
C MET A 190 -14.65 -9.79 -3.87
N SER A 191 -14.31 -9.73 -2.58
CA SER A 191 -15.27 -10.04 -1.51
C SER A 191 -16.51 -9.13 -1.57
N GLY A 192 -16.35 -7.82 -1.74
CA GLY A 192 -17.46 -6.88 -1.86
C GLY A 192 -18.28 -7.06 -3.15
N TYR A 193 -17.66 -7.52 -4.23
CA TYR A 193 -18.36 -7.82 -5.47
C TYR A 193 -19.30 -9.02 -5.30
N TYR A 194 -18.83 -10.08 -4.66
CA TYR A 194 -19.64 -11.29 -4.42
C TYR A 194 -20.77 -11.04 -3.43
N GLU A 195 -20.59 -10.17 -2.44
CA GLU A 195 -21.66 -9.76 -1.53
C GLU A 195 -22.84 -9.09 -2.28
N GLN A 196 -22.55 -8.36 -3.37
CA GLN A 196 -23.57 -7.66 -4.17
C GLN A 196 -24.18 -8.51 -5.28
N HIS A 197 -23.41 -9.42 -5.87
CA HIS A 197 -23.77 -10.12 -7.09
C HIS A 197 -23.99 -11.63 -6.90
N GLY A 198 -23.89 -12.11 -5.66
CA GLY A 198 -24.01 -13.53 -5.34
C GLY A 198 -22.73 -14.33 -5.61
N ASP A 199 -22.73 -15.56 -5.17
CA ASP A 199 -21.60 -16.47 -5.29
C ASP A 199 -21.45 -16.99 -6.72
N ILE A 200 -20.55 -16.39 -7.51
CA ILE A 200 -20.27 -16.80 -8.89
C ILE A 200 -19.50 -18.14 -8.94
N LEU A 201 -18.85 -18.52 -7.84
CA LEU A 201 -18.07 -19.77 -7.77
C LEU A 201 -18.88 -20.96 -7.22
N GLY A 202 -20.16 -20.76 -6.91
CA GLY A 202 -21.07 -21.83 -6.56
C GLY A 202 -20.62 -22.64 -5.35
N ASN A 203 -20.43 -21.96 -4.25
CA ASN A 203 -20.22 -22.43 -2.90
C ASN A 203 -18.86 -22.89 -2.45
N ALA A 204 -18.23 -22.02 -1.76
CA ALA A 204 -17.29 -22.38 -0.73
C ALA A 204 -17.97 -22.63 0.64
N LYS A 205 -19.18 -23.09 0.65
CA LYS A 205 -19.82 -23.66 1.83
C LYS A 205 -19.60 -25.16 1.85
N ARG A 206 -18.36 -25.58 2.09
CA ARG A 206 -18.04 -26.92 2.57
C ARG A 206 -16.87 -26.85 3.51
#